data_a1cbe032652b7433e7584583fcd0b229
#
_entry.id   a1cbe032652b7433e7584583fcd0b229
#
_cell.length_a   1.000
_cell.length_b   1.000
_cell.length_c   1.000
_cell.angle_alpha   90.00
_cell.angle_beta   90.00
_cell.angle_gamma   90.00
#
_symmetry.space_group_name_H-M   'P 1'
#
loop_
_entity.id
_entity.type
_entity.pdbx_description
1 polymer ?
#
loop_
_entity_poly.entity_id
_entity_poly.type
_entity_poly.pdbx_seq_one_letter_code
_entity_poly.pdbx_strand_id
1 'polypeptide(L)'
;MPLQKIKFLSASRPKWISICHCRMCQKVYGNPSAIFVAFEKGYLEFVSGSPKFYKSSDIAKRGFCSYCGSPVIFSYETLDAVFVGTLDDPENWQPNGCHLGVESQIPWEIIHDSLPKYRTEDDPEFKEVNSKQ
;
A
#
# COMPACT_ATOMS: atom_id res chain seq x y z
N MET A 1 -23.77 -8.17 1.52
CA MET A 1 -23.42 -6.86 0.96
C MET A 1 -22.23 -7.02 0.03
N PRO A 2 -22.35 -6.66 -1.24
CA PRO A 2 -21.20 -6.76 -2.13
C PRO A 2 -20.18 -5.69 -1.78
N LEU A 3 -19.18 -6.05 -1.01
CA LEU A 3 -18.10 -5.17 -0.60
C LEU A 3 -17.09 -4.90 -1.72
N GLN A 4 -17.21 -5.61 -2.85
CA GLN A 4 -16.21 -5.52 -3.91
C GLN A 4 -16.86 -5.37 -5.28
N LYS A 5 -17.10 -4.13 -5.67
CA LYS A 5 -17.44 -3.82 -7.07
C LYS A 5 -16.21 -3.62 -7.94
N ILE A 6 -15.04 -3.44 -7.34
CA ILE A 6 -13.77 -3.31 -8.05
C ILE A 6 -12.99 -4.60 -7.87
N LYS A 7 -12.63 -5.22 -8.98
CA LYS A 7 -11.82 -6.44 -9.01
C LYS A 7 -10.59 -6.21 -9.88
N PHE A 8 -9.48 -6.74 -9.44
CA PHE A 8 -8.23 -6.66 -10.16
C PHE A 8 -7.53 -8.01 -10.21
N LEU A 9 -6.66 -8.18 -11.20
CA LEU A 9 -5.77 -9.31 -11.35
C LEU A 9 -4.35 -8.81 -11.54
N SER A 10 -3.37 -9.59 -11.10
CA SER A 10 -1.97 -9.34 -11.38
C SER A 10 -1.41 -10.37 -12.34
N ALA A 11 -0.64 -9.90 -13.33
CA ALA A 11 0.09 -10.75 -14.25
C ALA A 11 1.44 -11.23 -13.67
N SER A 12 1.82 -10.77 -12.49
CA SER A 12 3.11 -11.10 -11.87
C SER A 12 2.96 -11.33 -10.37
N ARG A 13 4.04 -11.86 -9.76
CA ARG A 13 4.16 -11.92 -8.31
C ARG A 13 4.46 -10.52 -7.76
N PRO A 14 4.10 -10.22 -6.50
CA PRO A 14 4.46 -8.95 -5.90
C PRO A 14 5.97 -8.81 -5.78
N LYS A 15 6.44 -7.57 -5.88
CA LYS A 15 7.83 -7.20 -5.61
C LYS A 15 8.16 -7.41 -4.14
N TRP A 16 7.26 -6.95 -3.28
CA TRP A 16 7.38 -7.06 -1.83
C TRP A 16 6.02 -6.81 -1.17
N ILE A 17 5.93 -7.23 0.08
CA ILE A 17 4.80 -6.97 0.97
C ILE A 17 5.37 -6.33 2.22
N SER A 18 5.07 -5.06 2.44
CA SER A 18 5.65 -4.25 3.52
C SER A 18 4.59 -3.51 4.31
N ILE A 19 4.95 -3.10 5.50
CA ILE A 19 4.06 -2.44 6.44
C ILE A 19 4.48 -0.97 6.59
N CYS A 20 3.56 -0.05 6.35
CA CYS A 20 3.82 1.39 6.51
C CYS A 20 3.15 1.93 7.76
N HIS A 21 3.95 2.57 8.62
CA HIS A 21 3.52 3.18 9.89
C HIS A 21 3.40 4.69 9.81
N CYS A 22 3.59 5.32 8.64
CA CYS A 22 3.58 6.77 8.54
C CYS A 22 2.20 7.36 8.86
N ARG A 23 2.20 8.61 9.31
CA ARG A 23 0.95 9.29 9.71
C ARG A 23 -0.05 9.42 8.56
N MET A 24 0.44 9.62 7.33
CA MET A 24 -0.44 9.69 6.17
C MET A 24 -1.21 8.38 5.97
N CYS A 25 -0.51 7.25 6.01
CA CYS A 25 -1.15 5.94 5.89
C CYS A 25 -2.08 5.65 7.05
N GLN A 26 -1.71 6.00 8.28
CA GLN A 26 -2.57 5.87 9.44
C GLN A 26 -3.89 6.63 9.23
N LYS A 27 -3.81 7.86 8.77
CA LYS A 27 -4.99 8.71 8.56
C LYS A 27 -5.85 8.25 7.41
N VAL A 28 -5.23 7.88 6.28
CA VAL A 28 -5.95 7.48 5.07
C VAL A 28 -6.71 6.17 5.29
N TYR A 29 -6.07 5.23 5.96
CA TYR A 29 -6.64 3.87 6.12
C TYR A 29 -7.30 3.66 7.48
N GLY A 30 -7.18 4.63 8.40
CA GLY A 30 -7.81 4.54 9.72
C GLY A 30 -7.27 3.39 10.58
N ASN A 31 -5.99 3.06 10.43
CA ASN A 31 -5.35 1.94 11.12
C ASN A 31 -3.97 2.35 11.65
N PRO A 32 -3.42 1.62 12.63
CA PRO A 32 -2.07 1.89 13.12
C PRO A 32 -0.99 1.75 12.05
N SER A 33 -1.23 0.89 11.07
CA SER A 33 -0.34 0.67 9.93
C SER A 33 -1.13 0.15 8.74
N ALA A 34 -0.51 0.21 7.55
CA ALA A 34 -1.09 -0.31 6.32
C ALA A 34 -0.14 -1.33 5.71
N ILE A 35 -0.68 -2.47 5.26
CA ILE A 35 0.11 -3.53 4.64
C ILE A 35 -0.08 -3.45 3.13
N PHE A 36 0.99 -3.09 2.45
CA PHE A 36 1.04 -2.90 1.01
C PHE A 36 1.55 -4.14 0.31
N VAL A 37 0.83 -4.59 -0.70
CA VAL A 37 1.27 -5.63 -1.63
C VAL A 37 1.65 -4.93 -2.92
N ALA A 38 2.94 -4.81 -3.19
CA ALA A 38 3.48 -3.96 -4.25
C ALA A 38 3.80 -4.76 -5.51
N PHE A 39 3.40 -4.22 -6.65
CA PHE A 39 3.68 -4.76 -7.98
C PHE A 39 4.39 -3.72 -8.82
N GLU A 40 5.17 -4.16 -9.79
CA GLU A 40 5.70 -3.24 -10.77
C GLU A 40 4.58 -2.56 -11.56
N LYS A 41 4.81 -1.33 -11.94
CA LYS A 41 3.84 -0.55 -12.70
C LYS A 41 3.41 -1.29 -13.96
N GLY A 42 2.09 -1.33 -14.19
CA GLY A 42 1.52 -1.94 -15.38
C GLY A 42 1.14 -3.42 -15.25
N TYR A 43 1.43 -4.07 -14.12
CA TYR A 43 1.10 -5.48 -13.93
C TYR A 43 -0.25 -5.72 -13.27
N LEU A 44 -0.90 -4.68 -12.74
CA LEU A 44 -2.27 -4.79 -12.21
C LEU A 44 -3.28 -4.42 -13.29
N GLU A 45 -4.29 -5.26 -13.45
CA GLU A 45 -5.39 -5.04 -14.37
C GLU A 45 -6.72 -5.04 -13.61
N PHE A 46 -7.51 -4.00 -13.80
CA PHE A 46 -8.86 -3.94 -13.26
C PHE A 46 -9.80 -4.65 -14.24
N VAL A 47 -10.36 -5.77 -13.78
CA VAL A 47 -11.26 -6.60 -14.61
C VAL A 47 -12.72 -6.30 -14.37
N SER A 48 -13.07 -5.62 -13.30
CA SER A 48 -14.41 -5.17 -12.99
C SER A 48 -14.35 -3.86 -12.22
N GLY A 49 -15.08 -2.84 -12.72
CA GLY A 49 -15.04 -1.50 -12.14
C GLY A 49 -13.70 -0.82 -12.30
N SER A 50 -13.61 0.40 -11.82
CA SER A 50 -12.34 1.14 -11.76
C SER A 50 -12.35 2.05 -10.54
N PRO A 51 -11.19 2.23 -9.88
CA PRO A 51 -11.11 3.13 -8.74
C PRO A 51 -11.20 4.59 -9.20
N LYS A 52 -11.71 5.44 -8.33
CA LYS A 52 -11.57 6.87 -8.44
C LYS A 52 -10.26 7.26 -7.76
N PHE A 53 -9.49 8.14 -8.39
CA PHE A 53 -8.18 8.55 -7.89
C PHE A 53 -8.20 9.98 -7.37
N TYR A 54 -7.36 10.23 -6.38
CA TYR A 54 -6.97 11.59 -5.99
C TYR A 54 -5.46 11.64 -5.83
N LYS A 55 -4.90 12.82 -6.09
CA LYS A 55 -3.48 13.07 -5.94
C LYS A 55 -3.16 13.26 -4.46
N SER A 56 -2.45 12.32 -3.87
CA SER A 56 -2.11 12.36 -2.44
C SER A 56 -0.81 13.09 -2.16
N SER A 57 0.05 13.23 -3.19
CA SER A 57 1.28 14.02 -3.16
C SER A 57 1.66 14.37 -4.58
N ASP A 58 2.78 15.09 -4.76
CA ASP A 58 3.26 15.44 -6.10
C ASP A 58 3.65 14.22 -6.95
N ILE A 59 3.94 13.09 -6.31
CA ILE A 59 4.45 11.89 -6.97
C ILE A 59 3.50 10.70 -6.91
N ALA A 60 2.46 10.77 -6.09
CA ALA A 60 1.59 9.62 -5.83
C ALA A 60 0.13 9.98 -5.92
N LYS A 61 -0.67 8.99 -6.30
CA LYS A 61 -2.12 9.07 -6.24
C LYS A 61 -2.67 7.85 -5.54
N ARG A 62 -3.85 8.01 -4.94
CA ARG A 62 -4.54 6.93 -4.26
C ARG A 62 -5.89 6.71 -4.90
N GLY A 63 -6.21 5.44 -5.10
CA GLY A 63 -7.48 5.03 -5.69
C GLY A 63 -8.39 4.40 -4.64
N PHE A 64 -9.65 4.69 -4.75
CA PHE A 64 -10.68 4.16 -3.86
C PHE A 64 -11.94 3.82 -4.64
N CYS A 65 -12.76 2.96 -4.06
CA CYS A 65 -14.07 2.64 -4.62
C CYS A 65 -15.03 3.81 -4.37
N SER A 66 -15.50 4.45 -5.44
CA SER A 66 -16.46 5.57 -5.30
C SER A 66 -17.82 5.11 -4.77
N TYR A 67 -18.09 3.82 -4.82
CA TYR A 67 -19.36 3.25 -4.35
C TYR A 67 -19.39 3.04 -2.84
N CYS A 68 -18.30 2.55 -2.25
CA CYS A 68 -18.25 2.22 -0.82
C CYS A 68 -17.11 2.92 -0.06
N GLY A 69 -16.25 3.66 -0.73
CA GLY A 69 -15.12 4.37 -0.10
C GLY A 69 -13.91 3.53 0.24
N SER A 70 -13.93 2.22 -0.03
CA SER A 70 -12.80 1.35 0.29
C SER A 70 -11.53 1.77 -0.43
N PRO A 71 -10.38 1.85 0.26
CA PRO A 71 -9.09 1.99 -0.40
C PRO A 71 -8.82 0.81 -1.33
N VAL A 72 -8.31 1.08 -2.53
CA VAL A 72 -8.08 0.04 -3.54
C VAL A 72 -6.62 -0.02 -3.94
N ILE A 73 -6.02 1.11 -4.26
CA ILE A 73 -4.67 1.14 -4.84
C ILE A 73 -3.92 2.40 -4.44
N PHE A 74 -2.63 2.23 -4.23
CA PHE A 74 -1.66 3.33 -4.13
C PHE A 74 -0.75 3.23 -5.35
N SER A 75 -0.54 4.34 -6.04
CA SER A 75 0.14 4.33 -7.33
C SER A 75 1.13 5.48 -7.44
N TYR A 76 2.34 5.18 -7.88
CA TYR A 76 3.32 6.18 -8.28
C TYR A 76 4.13 5.67 -9.48
N GLU A 77 5.15 6.40 -9.90
CA GLU A 77 5.84 6.20 -11.18
C GLU A 77 6.25 4.75 -11.48
N THR A 78 6.76 4.04 -10.48
CA THR A 78 7.36 2.71 -10.67
C THR A 78 6.55 1.56 -10.06
N LEU A 79 5.46 1.88 -9.35
CA LEU A 79 4.84 0.92 -8.46
C LEU A 79 3.33 1.13 -8.39
N ASP A 80 2.61 0.02 -8.39
CA ASP A 80 1.21 -0.05 -7.98
C ASP A 80 1.12 -0.99 -6.80
N ALA A 81 0.47 -0.54 -5.71
CA ALA A 81 0.29 -1.36 -4.52
C ALA A 81 -1.17 -1.46 -4.14
N VAL A 82 -1.58 -2.65 -3.76
CA VAL A 82 -2.89 -2.92 -3.18
C VAL A 82 -2.73 -3.28 -1.72
N PHE A 83 -3.83 -3.42 -1.01
CA PHE A 83 -3.80 -3.64 0.45
C PHE A 83 -4.16 -5.08 0.75
N VAL A 84 -3.40 -5.71 1.65
CA VAL A 84 -3.54 -7.14 1.91
C VAL A 84 -4.95 -7.55 2.30
N GLY A 85 -5.63 -6.71 3.09
CA GLY A 85 -6.99 -7.00 3.53
C GLY A 85 -8.05 -6.98 2.43
N THR A 86 -7.72 -6.45 1.25
CA THR A 86 -8.65 -6.42 0.11
C THR A 86 -8.49 -7.64 -0.81
N LEU A 87 -7.50 -8.48 -0.56
CA LEU A 87 -7.28 -9.70 -1.33
C LEU A 87 -8.26 -10.79 -0.90
N ASP A 88 -8.60 -11.70 -1.82
CA ASP A 88 -9.54 -12.78 -1.55
C ASP A 88 -8.99 -13.82 -0.56
N ASP A 89 -7.66 -13.94 -0.51
CA ASP A 89 -6.95 -14.94 0.30
C ASP A 89 -5.82 -14.31 1.11
N PRO A 90 -6.12 -13.34 2.00
CA PRO A 90 -5.08 -12.56 2.68
C PRO A 90 -4.10 -13.40 3.51
N GLU A 91 -4.51 -14.57 3.96
CA GLU A 91 -3.68 -15.51 4.71
C GLU A 91 -2.46 -16.01 3.92
N ASN A 92 -2.48 -15.90 2.60
CA ASN A 92 -1.38 -16.35 1.72
C ASN A 92 -0.38 -15.23 1.39
N TRP A 93 -0.59 -14.02 1.92
CA TRP A 93 0.20 -12.83 1.55
C TRP A 93 0.91 -12.24 2.76
N GLN A 94 1.77 -13.04 3.38
CA GLN A 94 2.52 -12.61 4.56
C GLN A 94 3.56 -11.56 4.20
N PRO A 95 3.73 -10.51 5.02
CA PRO A 95 4.79 -9.53 4.82
C PRO A 95 6.18 -10.18 4.75
N ASN A 96 6.94 -9.77 3.75
CA ASN A 96 8.30 -10.28 3.48
C ASN A 96 9.28 -9.15 3.16
N GLY A 97 8.85 -7.92 3.18
CA GLY A 97 9.66 -6.74 2.88
C GLY A 97 10.20 -6.08 4.14
N CYS A 98 9.65 -4.95 4.51
CA CYS A 98 10.13 -4.16 5.65
C CYS A 98 9.00 -3.39 6.33
N HIS A 99 9.35 -2.75 7.44
CA HIS A 99 8.53 -1.73 8.08
C HIS A 99 9.02 -0.34 7.65
N LEU A 100 8.10 0.50 7.20
CA LEU A 100 8.38 1.86 6.72
C LEU A 100 7.77 2.89 7.67
N GLY A 101 8.41 4.05 7.75
CA GLY A 101 7.90 5.15 8.57
C GLY A 101 7.85 4.83 10.05
N VAL A 102 8.82 4.08 10.56
CA VAL A 102 8.80 3.62 11.97
C VAL A 102 8.94 4.75 12.98
N GLU A 103 9.38 5.94 12.55
CA GLU A 103 9.39 7.14 13.40
C GLU A 103 7.97 7.51 13.88
N SER A 104 6.95 7.11 13.13
CA SER A 104 5.54 7.39 13.47
C SER A 104 4.79 6.18 14.02
N GLN A 105 5.49 5.07 14.24
CA GLN A 105 4.86 3.87 14.82
C GLN A 105 4.17 4.21 16.14
N ILE A 106 2.91 3.80 16.27
CA ILE A 106 2.18 3.98 17.52
C ILE A 106 2.81 3.08 18.58
N PRO A 107 3.19 3.64 19.77
CA PRO A 107 3.97 2.88 20.74
C PRO A 107 3.36 1.56 21.22
N TRP A 108 2.03 1.45 21.25
CA TRP A 108 1.37 0.21 21.68
C TRP A 108 1.24 -0.82 20.55
N GLU A 109 1.51 -0.44 19.30
CA GLU A 109 1.56 -1.35 18.16
C GLU A 109 2.91 -2.04 18.12
N ILE A 110 2.99 -3.24 18.69
CA ILE A 110 4.25 -3.96 18.83
C ILE A 110 4.53 -4.76 17.55
N ILE A 111 5.75 -4.62 17.04
CA ILE A 111 6.22 -5.39 15.88
C ILE A 111 6.76 -6.73 16.39
N HIS A 112 6.18 -7.84 15.92
CA HIS A 112 6.52 -9.20 16.34
C HIS A 112 7.34 -9.98 15.31
N ASP A 113 7.90 -9.31 14.31
CA ASP A 113 8.72 -9.94 13.29
C ASP A 113 10.15 -9.38 13.29
N SER A 114 11.03 -9.97 12.48
CA SER A 114 12.42 -9.55 12.32
C SER A 114 12.67 -8.80 11.02
N LEU A 115 11.63 -8.32 10.35
CA LEU A 115 11.80 -7.57 9.12
C LEU A 115 12.56 -6.26 9.36
N PRO A 116 13.35 -5.79 8.38
CA PRO A 116 14.04 -4.51 8.48
C PRO A 116 13.07 -3.37 8.79
N LYS A 117 13.56 -2.38 9.53
CA LYS A 117 12.79 -1.20 9.94
C LYS A 117 13.46 0.04 9.39
N TYR A 118 12.71 0.89 8.70
CA TYR A 118 13.22 2.12 8.11
C TYR A 118 12.39 3.31 8.53
N ARG A 119 13.07 4.41 8.83
CA ARG A 119 12.43 5.71 8.86
C ARG A 119 12.08 6.11 7.42
N THR A 120 11.09 6.98 7.26
CA THR A 120 10.69 7.45 5.92
C THR A 120 11.89 7.97 5.12
N GLU A 121 12.77 8.72 5.76
CA GLU A 121 13.96 9.29 5.12
C GLU A 121 15.01 8.25 4.70
N ASP A 122 14.96 7.05 5.26
CA ASP A 122 15.96 5.99 5.04
C ASP A 122 15.46 4.87 4.13
N ASP A 123 14.20 4.92 3.71
CA ASP A 123 13.64 3.91 2.83
C ASP A 123 14.34 3.93 1.47
N PRO A 124 15.02 2.83 1.10
CA PRO A 124 15.77 2.78 -0.17
C PRO A 124 14.90 3.03 -1.40
N GLU A 125 13.64 2.61 -1.38
CA GLU A 125 12.74 2.74 -2.50
C GLU A 125 12.17 4.16 -2.60
N PHE A 126 11.91 4.81 -1.46
CA PHE A 126 11.39 6.17 -1.40
C PHE A 126 12.47 7.26 -1.47
N LYS A 127 13.73 6.93 -1.23
CA LYS A 127 14.82 7.90 -1.33
C LYS A 127 14.91 8.51 -2.73
N GLU A 128 14.79 7.69 -3.75
CA GLU A 128 14.80 8.15 -5.14
C GLU A 128 13.60 9.02 -5.47
N VAL A 129 12.47 8.69 -4.91
CA VAL A 129 11.20 9.37 -5.15
C VAL A 129 11.15 10.70 -4.39
N ASN A 130 11.62 10.71 -3.14
CA ASN A 130 11.66 11.92 -2.30
C ASN A 130 12.71 12.92 -2.80
N SER A 131 13.77 12.47 -3.44
CA SER A 131 14.79 13.36 -4.02
C SER A 131 14.30 14.11 -5.26
N LYS A 132 13.18 13.67 -5.87
CA LYS A 132 12.57 14.30 -7.04
C LYS A 132 11.45 15.30 -6.67
N GLN A 133 11.18 15.45 -5.39
CA GLN A 133 10.25 16.47 -4.88
C GLN A 133 10.99 17.80 -4.66
#